data_b4b5b3f318e992c1d4da6676ad2fd894
#
_entry.id   b4b5b3f318e992c1d4da6676ad2fd894
#
_cell.length_a   1.000
_cell.length_b   1.000
_cell.length_c   1.000
_cell.angle_alpha   90.00
_cell.angle_beta   90.00
_cell.angle_gamma   90.00
#
_symmetry.space_group_name_H-M   'P 1'
#
loop_
_entity.id
_entity.type
_entity.pdbx_description
1 polymer ?
#
loop_
_entity_poly.entity_id
_entity_poly.type
_entity_poly.pdbx_seq_one_letter_code
_entity_poly.pdbx_strand_id
1 'polypeptide(L)'
;MKERVLLSWSSGKDSAWALHEIRSADEVEVVGLLTTVTEPFDRVSMHGVRRQILQAQAAAAGLPLTEVMIPSPCPNEIYEARMVSAMDVAREDGIRTVAFGDLFLEDIRAYREANLAKVSMTAIFPLWQKPTPDLAAAMVGGGLRAIIVCVDPRQLDASFAGRFYDASFLNDLPDDVDPCGE
;
A
#
# COMPACT_ATOMS: atom_id res chain seq x y z
N MET A 1 -24.21 9.60 -5.01
CA MET A 1 -23.02 9.72 -4.11
C MET A 1 -22.06 8.61 -4.50
N LYS A 2 -20.76 8.89 -4.54
CA LYS A 2 -19.76 7.85 -4.82
C LYS A 2 -19.64 6.92 -3.62
N GLU A 3 -19.24 5.68 -3.90
CA GLU A 3 -18.90 4.73 -2.85
C GLU A 3 -17.68 5.21 -2.07
N ARG A 4 -17.77 5.20 -0.75
CA ARG A 4 -16.69 5.59 0.16
C ARG A 4 -15.80 4.40 0.45
N VAL A 5 -14.49 4.55 0.24
CA VAL A 5 -13.51 3.47 0.42
C VAL A 5 -12.37 3.88 1.35
N LEU A 6 -11.83 2.92 2.12
CA LEU A 6 -10.51 3.05 2.74
C LEU A 6 -9.44 2.61 1.76
N LEU A 7 -8.25 3.18 1.86
CA LEU A 7 -7.07 2.70 1.14
C LEU A 7 -6.07 2.10 2.12
N SER A 8 -5.72 0.83 1.91
CA SER A 8 -4.60 0.21 2.61
C SER A 8 -3.30 0.90 2.21
N TRP A 9 -2.65 1.56 3.19
CA TRP A 9 -1.52 2.44 2.95
C TRP A 9 -0.25 1.87 3.55
N SER A 10 0.65 1.39 2.70
CA SER A 10 1.94 0.83 3.10
C SER A 10 3.06 1.86 3.23
N SER A 11 2.81 3.11 2.91
CA SER A 11 3.80 4.18 2.71
C SER A 11 4.71 3.97 1.48
N GLY A 12 4.45 2.96 0.66
CA GLY A 12 5.20 2.64 -0.56
C GLY A 12 4.59 3.26 -1.82
N LYS A 13 5.33 3.10 -2.93
CA LYS A 13 4.96 3.64 -4.25
C LYS A 13 3.61 3.13 -4.75
N ASP A 14 3.31 1.83 -4.52
CA ASP A 14 2.11 1.20 -5.07
C ASP A 14 0.85 1.69 -4.36
N SER A 15 0.86 1.83 -3.03
CA SER A 15 -0.26 2.45 -2.32
C SER A 15 -0.46 3.92 -2.72
N ALA A 16 0.63 4.66 -2.96
CA ALA A 16 0.55 6.04 -3.42
C ALA A 16 -0.01 6.14 -4.84
N TRP A 17 0.40 5.23 -5.73
CA TRP A 17 -0.10 5.19 -7.09
C TRP A 17 -1.54 4.68 -7.17
N ALA A 18 -1.93 3.72 -6.32
CA ALA A 18 -3.33 3.31 -6.18
C ALA A 18 -4.24 4.49 -5.81
N LEU A 19 -3.79 5.37 -4.91
CA LEU A 19 -4.52 6.60 -4.58
C LEU A 19 -4.67 7.51 -5.81
N HIS A 20 -3.59 7.68 -6.58
CA HIS A 20 -3.59 8.48 -7.81
C HIS A 20 -4.59 7.91 -8.83
N GLU A 21 -4.56 6.62 -9.10
CA GLU A 21 -5.46 5.94 -10.04
C GLU A 21 -6.93 6.06 -9.62
N ILE A 22 -7.23 5.82 -8.34
CA ILE A 22 -8.60 5.96 -7.82
C ILE A 22 -9.10 7.40 -7.98
N ARG A 23 -8.27 8.38 -7.65
CA ARG A 23 -8.63 9.80 -7.79
C ARG A 23 -8.80 10.21 -9.25
N SER A 24 -7.99 9.65 -10.15
CA SER A 24 -8.07 9.93 -11.59
C SER A 24 -9.29 9.29 -12.26
N ALA A 25 -9.66 8.07 -11.86
CA ALA A 25 -10.85 7.40 -12.36
C ALA A 25 -12.14 8.05 -11.85
N ASP A 26 -12.12 8.65 -10.67
CA ASP A 26 -13.22 9.38 -10.05
C ASP A 26 -14.52 8.55 -9.86
N GLU A 27 -14.40 7.21 -9.80
CA GLU A 27 -15.52 6.27 -9.64
C GLU A 27 -15.92 6.08 -8.17
N VAL A 28 -14.94 6.04 -7.27
CA VAL A 28 -15.11 5.92 -5.82
C VAL A 28 -14.39 7.04 -5.09
N GLU A 29 -14.71 7.25 -3.80
CA GLU A 29 -14.11 8.29 -2.97
C GLU A 29 -13.24 7.67 -1.87
N VAL A 30 -11.92 7.89 -1.91
CA VAL A 30 -11.05 7.52 -0.79
C VAL A 30 -11.27 8.50 0.37
N VAL A 31 -11.79 7.98 1.48
CA VAL A 31 -12.14 8.79 2.65
C VAL A 31 -11.19 8.61 3.83
N GLY A 32 -10.23 7.70 3.73
CA GLY A 32 -9.23 7.48 4.77
C GLY A 32 -8.17 6.47 4.35
N LEU A 33 -7.05 6.50 5.05
CA LEU A 33 -5.94 5.57 4.95
C LEU A 33 -5.96 4.60 6.12
N LEU A 34 -5.64 3.32 5.87
CA LEU A 34 -5.54 2.26 6.85
C LEU A 34 -4.14 1.67 6.83
N THR A 35 -3.46 1.63 7.95
CA THR A 35 -2.08 1.12 8.04
C THR A 35 -1.89 0.31 9.31
N THR A 36 -1.12 -0.78 9.23
CA THR A 36 -0.65 -1.50 10.40
C THR A 36 0.70 -0.95 10.86
N VAL A 37 0.83 -0.69 12.15
CA VAL A 37 2.06 -0.18 12.78
C VAL A 37 2.55 -1.19 13.81
N THR A 38 3.80 -1.60 13.71
CA THR A 38 4.44 -2.48 14.69
C THR A 38 4.82 -1.65 15.90
N GLU A 39 4.05 -1.81 16.97
CA GLU A 39 4.10 -0.96 18.17
C GLU A 39 5.50 -0.84 18.80
N PRO A 40 6.26 -1.93 19.07
CA PRO A 40 7.58 -1.82 19.69
C PRO A 40 8.62 -1.07 18.85
N PHE A 41 8.41 -0.95 17.55
CA PHE A 41 9.35 -0.32 16.62
C PHE A 41 8.90 1.06 16.14
N ASP A 42 7.64 1.44 16.42
CA ASP A 42 7.02 2.68 15.93
C ASP A 42 7.17 2.84 14.40
N ARG A 43 6.91 1.74 13.67
CA ARG A 43 7.09 1.65 12.22
C ARG A 43 5.93 0.95 11.54
N VAL A 44 5.68 1.36 10.31
CA VAL A 44 4.76 0.63 9.39
C VAL A 44 5.22 -0.82 9.27
N SER A 45 4.31 -1.75 9.47
CA SER A 45 4.59 -3.17 9.36
C SER A 45 5.03 -3.51 7.94
N MET A 46 5.90 -4.50 7.80
CA MET A 46 6.51 -4.97 6.55
C MET A 46 7.54 -3.99 5.95
N HIS A 47 7.19 -2.75 5.67
CA HIS A 47 8.06 -1.78 4.99
C HIS A 47 9.00 -1.00 5.92
N GLY A 48 8.79 -1.06 7.24
CA GLY A 48 9.66 -0.45 8.23
C GLY A 48 9.73 1.09 8.19
N VAL A 49 8.83 1.75 7.49
CA VAL A 49 8.74 3.22 7.42
C VAL A 49 8.41 3.79 8.80
N ARG A 50 9.10 4.85 9.22
CA ARG A 50 8.85 5.50 10.50
C ARG A 50 7.42 6.06 10.54
N ARG A 51 6.73 5.86 11.66
CA ARG A 51 5.36 6.34 11.86
C ARG A 51 5.21 7.84 11.61
N GLN A 52 6.21 8.66 11.97
CA GLN A 52 6.22 10.09 11.68
C GLN A 52 6.14 10.39 10.17
N ILE A 53 6.80 9.59 9.32
CA ILE A 53 6.73 9.74 7.86
C ILE A 53 5.34 9.32 7.36
N LEU A 54 4.80 8.21 7.86
CA LEU A 54 3.45 7.77 7.57
C LEU A 54 2.42 8.88 7.85
N GLN A 55 2.50 9.51 9.03
CA GLN A 55 1.60 10.60 9.42
C GLN A 55 1.76 11.84 8.52
N ALA A 56 3.01 12.18 8.15
CA ALA A 56 3.28 13.27 7.22
C ALA A 56 2.72 12.98 5.81
N GLN A 57 2.80 11.73 5.34
CA GLN A 57 2.20 11.33 4.07
C GLN A 57 0.68 11.42 4.10
N ALA A 58 0.04 10.96 5.16
CA ALA A 58 -1.42 11.06 5.31
C ALA A 58 -1.89 12.52 5.31
N ALA A 59 -1.19 13.39 6.05
CA ALA A 59 -1.45 14.83 6.06
C ALA A 59 -1.27 15.46 4.67
N ALA A 60 -0.22 15.10 3.95
CA ALA A 60 0.04 15.58 2.58
C ALA A 60 -1.02 15.08 1.59
N ALA A 61 -1.54 13.87 1.78
CA ALA A 61 -2.65 13.33 0.98
C ALA A 61 -4.01 13.98 1.30
N GLY A 62 -4.10 14.70 2.43
CA GLY A 62 -5.34 15.30 2.93
C GLY A 62 -6.36 14.27 3.42
N LEU A 63 -5.90 13.10 3.89
CA LEU A 63 -6.75 12.00 4.30
C LEU A 63 -6.53 11.64 5.79
N PRO A 64 -7.61 11.32 6.53
CA PRO A 64 -7.48 10.78 7.87
C PRO A 64 -6.77 9.43 7.85
N LEU A 65 -6.01 9.14 8.90
CA LEU A 65 -5.21 7.93 9.04
C LEU A 65 -5.72 7.07 10.19
N THR A 66 -6.08 5.83 9.90
CA THR A 66 -6.36 4.80 10.89
C THR A 66 -5.12 3.91 11.06
N GLU A 67 -4.51 3.99 12.23
CA GLU A 67 -3.34 3.20 12.60
C GLU A 67 -3.78 1.97 13.41
N VAL A 68 -3.57 0.78 12.87
CA VAL A 68 -3.80 -0.49 13.57
C VAL A 68 -2.50 -0.93 14.23
N MET A 69 -2.42 -0.74 15.55
CA MET A 69 -1.24 -1.08 16.32
C MET A 69 -1.15 -2.59 16.50
N ILE A 70 -0.01 -3.20 16.14
CA ILE A 70 0.23 -4.65 16.30
C ILE A 70 1.51 -4.91 17.11
N PRO A 71 1.55 -5.99 17.92
CA PRO A 71 2.75 -6.36 18.67
C PRO A 71 3.84 -6.95 17.76
N SER A 72 5.00 -7.22 18.32
CA SER A 72 6.07 -8.01 17.67
C SER A 72 6.63 -9.02 18.67
N PRO A 73 6.56 -10.33 18.38
CA PRO A 73 5.91 -10.95 17.23
C PRO A 73 4.38 -10.77 17.24
N CYS A 74 3.75 -10.78 16.04
CA CYS A 74 2.31 -10.67 15.91
C CYS A 74 1.73 -11.99 15.39
N PRO A 75 1.13 -12.85 16.23
CA PRO A 75 0.35 -14.00 15.81
C PRO A 75 -0.82 -13.60 14.91
N ASN A 76 -1.20 -14.48 13.98
CA ASN A 76 -2.28 -14.20 13.03
C ASN A 76 -3.61 -13.87 13.73
N GLU A 77 -3.92 -14.54 14.85
CA GLU A 77 -5.15 -14.30 15.61
C GLU A 77 -5.20 -12.87 16.17
N ILE A 78 -4.05 -12.34 16.62
CA ILE A 78 -3.98 -10.96 17.13
C ILE A 78 -4.09 -9.98 15.96
N TYR A 79 -3.40 -10.25 14.85
CA TYR A 79 -3.50 -9.42 13.64
C TYR A 79 -4.94 -9.35 13.13
N GLU A 80 -5.59 -10.51 12.95
CA GLU A 80 -6.97 -10.58 12.46
C GLU A 80 -7.93 -9.88 13.42
N ALA A 81 -7.82 -10.09 14.74
CA ALA A 81 -8.68 -9.42 15.71
C ALA A 81 -8.54 -7.88 15.68
N ARG A 82 -7.30 -7.36 15.53
CA ARG A 82 -7.06 -5.92 15.42
C ARG A 82 -7.64 -5.35 14.12
N MET A 83 -7.47 -6.09 13.01
CA MET A 83 -8.03 -5.69 11.72
C MET A 83 -9.55 -5.71 11.72
N VAL A 84 -10.18 -6.75 12.29
CA VAL A 84 -11.65 -6.82 12.44
C VAL A 84 -12.15 -5.61 13.23
N SER A 85 -11.53 -5.27 14.35
CA SER A 85 -11.91 -4.10 15.15
C SER A 85 -11.84 -2.80 14.34
N ALA A 86 -10.80 -2.61 13.52
CA ALA A 86 -10.68 -1.44 12.65
C ALA A 86 -11.75 -1.43 11.54
N MET A 87 -12.07 -2.60 10.98
CA MET A 87 -13.12 -2.74 9.98
C MET A 87 -14.52 -2.48 10.55
N ASP A 88 -14.78 -2.89 11.79
CA ASP A 88 -16.06 -2.61 12.45
C ASP A 88 -16.29 -1.11 12.61
N VAL A 89 -15.27 -0.36 13.04
CA VAL A 89 -15.33 1.13 13.09
C VAL A 89 -15.61 1.72 11.71
N ALA A 90 -14.90 1.27 10.68
CA ALA A 90 -15.13 1.73 9.31
C ALA A 90 -16.57 1.45 8.83
N ARG A 91 -17.12 0.29 9.19
CA ARG A 91 -18.50 -0.08 8.86
C ARG A 91 -19.55 0.78 9.57
N GLU A 92 -19.29 1.19 10.80
CA GLU A 92 -20.15 2.14 11.53
C GLU A 92 -20.20 3.48 10.81
N ASP A 93 -19.09 3.92 10.21
CA ASP A 93 -19.01 5.11 9.35
C ASP A 93 -19.58 4.91 7.94
N GLY A 94 -20.18 3.74 7.66
CA GLY A 94 -20.80 3.42 6.37
C GLY A 94 -19.83 3.00 5.29
N ILE A 95 -18.56 2.74 5.60
CA ILE A 95 -17.56 2.26 4.64
C ILE A 95 -17.67 0.73 4.51
N ARG A 96 -17.67 0.22 3.29
CA ARG A 96 -17.82 -1.22 3.00
C ARG A 96 -16.72 -1.78 2.11
N THR A 97 -15.83 -0.93 1.61
CA THR A 97 -14.81 -1.32 0.64
C THR A 97 -13.43 -0.82 1.07
N VAL A 98 -12.43 -1.68 0.90
CA VAL A 98 -11.00 -1.35 1.09
C VAL A 98 -10.27 -1.51 -0.24
N ALA A 99 -9.53 -0.49 -0.65
CA ALA A 99 -8.65 -0.53 -1.80
C ALA A 99 -7.24 -0.98 -1.39
N PHE A 100 -6.58 -1.77 -2.25
CA PHE A 100 -5.22 -2.26 -2.05
C PHE A 100 -4.36 -2.00 -3.28
N GLY A 101 -3.09 -1.69 -3.07
CA GLY A 101 -2.12 -1.47 -4.15
C GLY A 101 -1.39 -2.73 -4.62
N ASP A 102 -1.97 -3.92 -4.39
CA ASP A 102 -1.36 -5.18 -4.81
C ASP A 102 -1.42 -5.33 -6.34
N LEU A 103 -0.37 -5.94 -6.93
CA LEU A 103 -0.19 -6.05 -8.38
C LEU A 103 -0.50 -7.47 -8.91
N PHE A 104 0.12 -8.51 -8.35
CA PHE A 104 0.08 -9.87 -8.94
C PHE A 104 -0.04 -11.01 -7.93
N LEU A 105 0.10 -10.79 -6.63
CA LEU A 105 0.13 -11.87 -5.63
C LEU A 105 -1.27 -12.40 -5.36
N GLU A 106 -1.68 -13.43 -6.10
CA GLU A 106 -3.04 -14.01 -6.04
C GLU A 106 -3.41 -14.52 -4.65
N ASP A 107 -2.49 -15.15 -3.94
CA ASP A 107 -2.71 -15.66 -2.57
C ASP A 107 -2.95 -14.50 -1.58
N ILE A 108 -2.24 -13.38 -1.74
CA ILE A 108 -2.45 -12.19 -0.92
C ILE A 108 -3.81 -11.57 -1.22
N ARG A 109 -4.17 -11.47 -2.50
CA ARG A 109 -5.49 -11.00 -2.91
C ARG A 109 -6.60 -11.88 -2.32
N ALA A 110 -6.52 -13.18 -2.50
CA ALA A 110 -7.49 -14.14 -1.97
C ALA A 110 -7.60 -14.04 -0.44
N TYR A 111 -6.47 -13.90 0.27
CA TYR A 111 -6.44 -13.70 1.72
C TYR A 111 -7.17 -12.41 2.14
N ARG A 112 -6.92 -11.29 1.43
CA ARG A 112 -7.59 -10.01 1.71
C ARG A 112 -9.09 -10.09 1.47
N GLU A 113 -9.51 -10.63 0.32
CA GLU A 113 -10.91 -10.82 -0.04
C GLU A 113 -11.63 -11.70 0.98
N ALA A 114 -11.03 -12.84 1.37
CA ALA A 114 -11.61 -13.75 2.36
C ALA A 114 -11.76 -13.11 3.75
N ASN A 115 -10.78 -12.33 4.20
CA ASN A 115 -10.87 -11.67 5.51
C ASN A 115 -11.90 -10.53 5.52
N LEU A 116 -11.98 -9.73 4.47
CA LEU A 116 -12.99 -8.69 4.36
C LEU A 116 -14.41 -9.27 4.26
N ALA A 117 -14.58 -10.39 3.54
CA ALA A 117 -15.87 -11.09 3.47
C ALA A 117 -16.40 -11.53 4.84
N LYS A 118 -15.51 -11.94 5.76
CA LYS A 118 -15.88 -12.31 7.14
C LYS A 118 -16.61 -11.17 7.89
N VAL A 119 -16.29 -9.92 7.52
CA VAL A 119 -16.88 -8.71 8.11
C VAL A 119 -17.82 -7.98 7.15
N SER A 120 -18.31 -8.66 6.12
CA SER A 120 -19.25 -8.12 5.11
C SER A 120 -18.71 -6.85 4.42
N MET A 121 -17.43 -6.87 4.09
CA MET A 121 -16.73 -5.84 3.31
C MET A 121 -16.15 -6.44 2.03
N THR A 122 -15.79 -5.58 1.09
CA THR A 122 -15.22 -5.94 -0.21
C THR A 122 -13.83 -5.33 -0.41
N ALA A 123 -13.08 -5.90 -1.35
CA ALA A 123 -11.77 -5.37 -1.76
C ALA A 123 -11.82 -4.86 -3.20
N ILE A 124 -11.08 -3.80 -3.51
CA ILE A 124 -10.76 -3.37 -4.87
C ILE A 124 -9.25 -3.25 -5.03
N PHE A 125 -8.76 -3.51 -6.25
CA PHE A 125 -7.34 -3.58 -6.58
C PHE A 125 -7.06 -2.74 -7.84
N PRO A 126 -6.85 -1.42 -7.69
CA PRO A 126 -6.74 -0.49 -8.84
C PRO A 126 -5.54 -0.77 -9.76
N LEU A 127 -4.52 -1.45 -9.24
CA LEU A 127 -3.29 -1.76 -9.98
C LEU A 127 -3.20 -3.20 -10.45
N TRP A 128 -4.24 -4.00 -10.20
CA TRP A 128 -4.20 -5.45 -10.43
C TRP A 128 -3.90 -5.80 -11.90
N GLN A 129 -2.89 -6.65 -12.08
CA GLN A 129 -2.41 -7.17 -13.37
C GLN A 129 -1.98 -6.08 -14.38
N LYS A 130 -1.68 -4.86 -13.94
CA LYS A 130 -1.05 -3.86 -14.82
C LYS A 130 0.38 -4.30 -15.12
N PRO A 131 0.82 -4.30 -16.39
CA PRO A 131 2.22 -4.63 -16.73
C PRO A 131 3.19 -3.72 -15.97
N THR A 132 4.14 -4.30 -15.24
CA THR A 132 5.04 -3.56 -14.35
C THR A 132 5.95 -2.55 -15.10
N PRO A 133 6.42 -2.82 -16.32
CA PRO A 133 7.16 -1.81 -17.09
C PRO A 133 6.32 -0.57 -17.40
N ASP A 134 5.07 -0.76 -17.83
CA ASP A 134 4.17 0.34 -18.15
C ASP A 134 3.78 1.12 -16.89
N LEU A 135 3.53 0.39 -15.80
CA LEU A 135 3.20 0.97 -14.50
C LEU A 135 4.35 1.81 -13.94
N ALA A 136 5.58 1.28 -14.00
CA ALA A 136 6.78 2.00 -13.56
C ALA A 136 7.00 3.28 -14.37
N ALA A 137 6.87 3.20 -15.70
CA ALA A 137 6.96 4.35 -16.58
C ALA A 137 5.87 5.40 -16.29
N ALA A 138 4.63 4.94 -16.02
CA ALA A 138 3.52 5.82 -15.66
C ALA A 138 3.75 6.50 -14.30
N MET A 139 4.24 5.78 -13.30
CA MET A 139 4.59 6.34 -11.98
C MET A 139 5.64 7.45 -12.10
N VAL A 140 6.73 7.17 -12.82
CA VAL A 140 7.82 8.14 -12.99
C VAL A 140 7.36 9.33 -13.84
N GLY A 141 6.68 9.08 -14.96
CA GLY A 141 6.16 10.12 -15.85
C GLY A 141 5.05 10.96 -15.21
N GLY A 142 4.26 10.37 -14.31
CA GLY A 142 3.21 11.04 -13.52
C GLY A 142 3.73 11.82 -12.32
N GLY A 143 5.06 11.86 -12.10
CA GLY A 143 5.69 12.66 -11.05
C GLY A 143 5.69 12.01 -9.66
N LEU A 144 5.47 10.69 -9.57
CA LEU A 144 5.67 9.97 -8.31
C LEU A 144 7.13 10.16 -7.84
N ARG A 145 7.30 10.45 -6.56
CA ARG A 145 8.62 10.58 -5.93
C ARG A 145 8.77 9.51 -4.86
N ALA A 146 9.66 8.56 -5.09
CA ALA A 146 9.98 7.51 -4.13
C ALA A 146 11.50 7.32 -4.02
N ILE A 147 11.93 6.70 -2.93
CA ILE A 147 13.31 6.31 -2.67
C ILE A 147 13.34 4.80 -2.44
N ILE A 148 14.29 4.12 -3.07
CA ILE A 148 14.52 2.69 -2.84
C ILE A 148 15.13 2.53 -1.45
N VAL A 149 14.43 1.87 -0.54
CA VAL A 149 14.88 1.71 0.86
C VAL A 149 15.42 0.31 1.15
N CYS A 150 15.15 -0.64 0.26
CA CYS A 150 15.60 -2.03 0.40
C CYS A 150 15.76 -2.66 -0.99
N VAL A 151 16.77 -3.49 -1.15
CA VAL A 151 17.00 -4.33 -2.32
C VAL A 151 17.36 -5.74 -1.87
N ASP A 152 17.02 -6.75 -2.66
CA ASP A 152 17.55 -8.11 -2.47
C ASP A 152 18.90 -8.20 -3.16
N PRO A 153 20.02 -8.35 -2.42
CA PRO A 153 21.36 -8.36 -3.01
C PRO A 153 21.64 -9.57 -3.90
N ARG A 154 20.73 -10.54 -3.95
CA ARG A 154 20.80 -11.66 -4.89
C ARG A 154 20.29 -11.30 -6.29
N GLN A 155 19.46 -10.27 -6.39
CA GLN A 155 18.84 -9.80 -7.64
C GLN A 155 19.37 -8.44 -8.09
N LEU A 156 19.63 -7.53 -7.15
CA LEU A 156 20.00 -6.16 -7.46
C LEU A 156 21.13 -5.70 -6.53
N ASP A 157 22.16 -5.06 -7.11
CA ASP A 157 23.30 -4.57 -6.33
C ASP A 157 22.88 -3.59 -5.22
N ALA A 158 23.57 -3.68 -4.08
CA ALA A 158 23.24 -2.86 -2.90
C ALA A 158 23.33 -1.34 -3.16
N SER A 159 24.09 -0.89 -4.17
CA SER A 159 24.20 0.52 -4.57
C SER A 159 22.88 1.13 -5.08
N PHE A 160 21.91 0.30 -5.46
CA PHE A 160 20.58 0.77 -5.82
C PHE A 160 19.75 1.23 -4.61
N ALA A 161 20.06 0.78 -3.41
CA ALA A 161 19.43 1.29 -2.20
C ALA A 161 19.83 2.76 -1.96
N GLY A 162 18.86 3.60 -1.62
CA GLY A 162 19.03 5.04 -1.44
C GLY A 162 18.84 5.86 -2.70
N ARG A 163 18.71 5.24 -3.87
CA ARG A 163 18.43 5.96 -5.14
C ARG A 163 16.97 6.43 -5.18
N PHE A 164 16.73 7.51 -5.92
CA PHE A 164 15.38 7.90 -6.30
C PHE A 164 14.81 6.90 -7.32
N TYR A 165 13.53 6.63 -7.21
CA TYR A 165 12.76 5.88 -8.20
C TYR A 165 12.39 6.84 -9.34
N ASP A 166 13.26 6.94 -10.34
CA ASP A 166 13.17 7.88 -11.45
C ASP A 166 13.60 7.22 -12.78
N ALA A 167 13.60 7.97 -13.87
CA ALA A 167 13.97 7.45 -15.19
C ALA A 167 15.40 6.90 -15.24
N SER A 168 16.36 7.50 -14.50
CA SER A 168 17.72 6.99 -14.43
C SER A 168 17.76 5.63 -13.70
N PHE A 169 17.01 5.50 -12.60
CA PHE A 169 16.88 4.22 -11.89
C PHE A 169 16.32 3.14 -12.82
N LEU A 170 15.22 3.42 -13.54
CA LEU A 170 14.60 2.45 -14.44
C LEU A 170 15.53 2.04 -15.59
N ASN A 171 16.29 2.99 -16.14
CA ASN A 171 17.24 2.71 -17.23
C ASN A 171 18.47 1.90 -16.78
N ASP A 172 18.84 1.98 -15.51
CA ASP A 172 19.99 1.27 -14.96
C ASP A 172 19.63 -0.11 -14.40
N LEU A 173 18.33 -0.46 -14.34
CA LEU A 173 17.90 -1.79 -13.87
C LEU A 173 18.36 -2.87 -14.85
N PRO A 174 18.86 -4.02 -14.38
CA PRO A 174 19.05 -5.21 -15.21
C PRO A 174 17.73 -5.68 -15.84
N ASP A 175 17.80 -6.25 -17.04
CA ASP A 175 16.63 -6.67 -17.83
C ASP A 175 15.77 -7.76 -17.12
N ASP A 176 16.38 -8.50 -16.21
CA ASP A 176 15.73 -9.57 -15.43
C ASP A 176 15.17 -9.12 -14.07
N VAL A 177 15.30 -7.84 -13.74
CA VAL A 177 14.76 -7.26 -12.51
C VAL A 177 13.44 -6.54 -12.78
N ASP A 178 12.39 -6.93 -12.05
CA ASP A 178 11.10 -6.27 -12.17
C ASP A 178 11.16 -4.80 -11.73
N PRO A 179 10.73 -3.83 -12.58
CA PRO A 179 10.85 -2.40 -12.28
C PRO A 179 9.93 -1.94 -11.14
N CYS A 180 8.91 -2.71 -10.77
CA CYS A 180 8.07 -2.46 -9.60
C CYS A 180 8.57 -3.18 -8.34
N GLY A 181 9.48 -4.16 -8.49
CA GLY A 181 10.05 -4.92 -7.37
C GLY A 181 9.14 -6.04 -6.89
N GLU A 182 8.42 -6.66 -7.83
CA GLU A 182 7.53 -7.80 -7.60
C GLU A 182 8.27 -9.15 -7.64
#